data_ea1690462b2ce1f712a95e1378a9bc0c
#
_entry.id   ea1690462b2ce1f712a95e1378a9bc0c
#
_cell.length_a   1.000
_cell.length_b   1.000
_cell.length_c   1.000
_cell.angle_alpha   90.00
_cell.angle_beta   90.00
_cell.angle_gamma   90.00
#
_symmetry.space_group_name_H-M   'P 1'
#
loop_
_entity.id
_entity.type
_entity.pdbx_description
1 polymer ?
#
loop_
_entity_poly.entity_id
_entity_poly.type
_entity_poly.pdbx_seq_one_letter_code
_entity_poly.pdbx_strand_id
1 'polypeptide(L)'
;VTKTTTMFFAVLVALAVSAVSYLVSSVNWNRSVVIEGGPTEGFFYQTGQQIDGWLRERGVSSRLIQRDDTLGIIHDINDPANPVNVGFLAQPVMAENFPNVTSLGTIAKEPLLVFSRAELGDSPTMYDLRGKRLEVGKADSTGYSLVIGALQVYGIDKQVDLQQNSLATGIENVLNGRSDAVAILLPINITAVVDLAANPAVRLTALPDSRSLAGTLGYTIEPITIPRGAFTVADGLPESDVETIAVPVTVIAKKSLADGNVMKIAEFLKRTFSQQ
;
A
#
# COMPACT_ATOMS: atom_id res chain seq x y z
N VAL A 1 16.10 -39.62 -55.63
CA VAL A 1 16.41 -38.98 -54.36
C VAL A 1 16.98 -40.04 -53.43
N THR A 2 18.26 -39.98 -53.14
CA THR A 2 18.95 -40.98 -52.33
C THR A 2 18.44 -40.93 -50.86
N LYS A 3 18.34 -42.07 -50.19
CA LYS A 3 17.92 -42.21 -48.78
C LYS A 3 18.68 -41.23 -47.86
N THR A 4 19.92 -40.91 -48.20
CA THR A 4 20.79 -39.97 -47.50
C THR A 4 20.30 -38.52 -47.57
N THR A 5 19.75 -38.07 -48.70
CA THR A 5 19.21 -36.72 -48.88
C THR A 5 17.92 -36.51 -48.08
N THR A 6 17.05 -37.57 -48.04
CA THR A 6 15.81 -37.53 -47.26
C THR A 6 16.09 -37.50 -45.75
N MET A 7 17.11 -38.25 -45.30
CA MET A 7 17.51 -38.28 -43.89
C MET A 7 18.12 -36.93 -43.44
N PHE A 8 18.92 -36.28 -44.29
CA PHE A 8 19.50 -34.97 -44.04
C PHE A 8 18.43 -33.87 -43.91
N PHE A 9 17.39 -33.94 -44.76
CA PHE A 9 16.28 -33.01 -44.73
C PHE A 9 15.41 -33.20 -43.48
N ALA A 10 15.19 -34.44 -43.05
CA ALA A 10 14.45 -34.74 -41.82
C ALA A 10 15.17 -34.25 -40.57
N VAL A 11 16.49 -34.36 -40.50
CA VAL A 11 17.31 -33.83 -39.39
C VAL A 11 17.27 -32.30 -39.34
N LEU A 12 17.36 -31.62 -40.48
CA LEU A 12 17.26 -30.16 -40.57
C LEU A 12 15.88 -29.64 -40.11
N VAL A 13 14.80 -30.31 -40.50
CA VAL A 13 13.45 -29.97 -40.07
C VAL A 13 13.31 -30.20 -38.59
N ALA A 14 13.80 -31.31 -38.02
CA ALA A 14 13.77 -31.57 -36.58
C ALA A 14 14.54 -30.53 -35.78
N LEU A 15 15.73 -30.12 -36.27
CA LEU A 15 16.50 -29.05 -35.63
C LEU A 15 15.81 -27.69 -35.72
N ALA A 16 15.18 -27.35 -36.84
CA ALA A 16 14.41 -26.12 -36.99
C ALA A 16 13.17 -26.09 -36.05
N VAL A 17 12.44 -27.20 -35.96
CA VAL A 17 11.30 -27.35 -35.04
C VAL A 17 11.77 -27.26 -33.61
N SER A 18 12.88 -27.90 -33.24
CA SER A 18 13.45 -27.80 -31.90
C SER A 18 13.92 -26.38 -31.55
N ALA A 19 14.55 -25.68 -32.48
CA ALA A 19 14.98 -24.30 -32.33
C ALA A 19 13.75 -23.34 -32.16
N VAL A 20 12.72 -23.52 -32.98
CA VAL A 20 11.48 -22.74 -32.86
C VAL A 20 10.76 -23.05 -31.53
N SER A 21 10.69 -24.32 -31.14
CA SER A 21 10.10 -24.71 -29.84
C SER A 21 10.90 -24.16 -28.66
N TYR A 22 12.24 -24.14 -28.77
CA TYR A 22 13.09 -23.52 -27.76
C TYR A 22 12.91 -21.99 -27.72
N LEU A 23 12.86 -21.32 -28.89
CA LEU A 23 12.58 -19.89 -28.99
C LEU A 23 11.17 -19.54 -28.44
N VAL A 24 10.17 -20.31 -28.77
CA VAL A 24 8.79 -20.13 -28.28
C VAL A 24 8.71 -20.40 -26.78
N SER A 25 9.44 -21.37 -26.25
CA SER A 25 9.48 -21.65 -24.81
C SER A 25 10.37 -20.67 -24.03
N SER A 26 11.41 -20.12 -24.65
CA SER A 26 12.30 -19.12 -24.04
C SER A 26 11.72 -17.70 -24.07
N VAL A 27 10.87 -17.39 -25.05
CA VAL A 27 10.06 -16.17 -25.02
C VAL A 27 8.94 -16.43 -24.03
N ASN A 28 9.06 -15.87 -22.83
CA ASN A 28 8.03 -15.86 -21.78
C ASN A 28 6.78 -15.06 -22.22
N TRP A 29 6.09 -15.56 -23.24
CA TRP A 29 4.97 -14.89 -23.89
C TRP A 29 3.75 -14.79 -23.01
N ASN A 30 3.72 -15.48 -21.87
CA ASN A 30 2.48 -15.55 -21.11
C ASN A 30 2.71 -15.81 -19.62
N ARG A 31 3.59 -15.04 -18.97
CA ARG A 31 3.48 -14.96 -17.53
C ARG A 31 2.40 -13.94 -17.22
N SER A 32 1.26 -14.45 -16.78
CA SER A 32 0.18 -13.64 -16.23
C SER A 32 0.75 -12.77 -15.12
N VAL A 33 0.42 -11.50 -15.12
CA VAL A 33 0.81 -10.57 -14.05
C VAL A 33 -0.10 -10.85 -12.86
N VAL A 34 0.47 -11.29 -11.75
CA VAL A 34 -0.25 -11.46 -10.49
C VAL A 34 0.04 -10.25 -9.62
N ILE A 35 -0.99 -9.48 -9.33
CA ILE A 35 -0.93 -8.29 -8.50
C ILE A 35 -1.43 -8.67 -7.12
N GLU A 36 -0.70 -8.34 -6.07
CA GLU A 36 -1.13 -8.53 -4.70
C GLU A 36 -1.48 -7.17 -4.09
N GLY A 37 -2.76 -7.02 -3.71
CA GLY A 37 -3.29 -5.85 -3.02
C GLY A 37 -3.50 -6.13 -1.54
N GLY A 38 -3.80 -5.07 -0.78
CA GLY A 38 -4.21 -5.17 0.62
C GLY A 38 -5.67 -5.63 0.78
N PRO A 39 -6.30 -5.34 1.92
CA PRO A 39 -7.74 -5.51 2.13
C PRO A 39 -8.55 -4.79 1.06
N THR A 40 -9.72 -5.33 0.74
CA THR A 40 -10.57 -4.85 -0.38
C THR A 40 -10.98 -3.39 -0.27
N GLU A 41 -11.13 -2.86 0.94
CA GLU A 41 -11.47 -1.47 1.22
C GLU A 41 -10.24 -0.54 1.15
N GLY A 42 -9.02 -1.11 1.09
CA GLY A 42 -7.76 -0.39 1.18
C GLY A 42 -7.29 0.17 -0.17
N PHE A 43 -6.42 1.17 -0.09
CA PHE A 43 -5.85 1.85 -1.26
C PHE A 43 -5.05 0.90 -2.17
N PHE A 44 -4.31 -0.06 -1.61
CA PHE A 44 -3.53 -1.03 -2.38
C PHE A 44 -4.42 -1.89 -3.29
N TYR A 45 -5.57 -2.37 -2.76
CA TYR A 45 -6.49 -3.18 -3.54
C TYR A 45 -7.17 -2.37 -4.64
N GLN A 46 -7.65 -1.17 -4.33
CA GLN A 46 -8.27 -0.27 -5.30
C GLN A 46 -7.30 0.10 -6.43
N THR A 47 -6.05 0.44 -6.10
CA THR A 47 -5.02 0.72 -7.10
C THR A 47 -4.66 -0.54 -7.90
N GLY A 48 -4.59 -1.69 -7.23
CA GLY A 48 -4.37 -2.99 -7.88
C GLY A 48 -5.45 -3.32 -8.91
N GLN A 49 -6.72 -3.02 -8.63
CA GLN A 49 -7.84 -3.17 -9.58
C GLN A 49 -7.66 -2.28 -10.82
N GLN A 50 -7.22 -1.05 -10.64
CA GLN A 50 -6.97 -0.14 -11.75
C GLN A 50 -5.81 -0.63 -12.62
N ILE A 51 -4.72 -1.12 -12.01
CA ILE A 51 -3.59 -1.70 -12.75
C ILE A 51 -4.03 -2.97 -13.50
N ASP A 52 -4.82 -3.85 -12.87
CA ASP A 52 -5.34 -5.07 -13.51
C ASP A 52 -6.20 -4.73 -14.74
N GLY A 53 -7.12 -3.79 -14.60
CA GLY A 53 -7.95 -3.30 -15.71
C GLY A 53 -7.12 -2.73 -16.85
N TRP A 54 -6.16 -1.85 -16.53
CA TRP A 54 -5.24 -1.25 -17.50
C TRP A 54 -4.42 -2.29 -18.28
N LEU A 55 -3.92 -3.32 -17.61
CA LEU A 55 -3.15 -4.39 -18.23
C LEU A 55 -4.01 -5.25 -19.15
N ARG A 56 -5.23 -5.62 -18.72
CA ARG A 56 -6.18 -6.41 -19.52
C ARG A 56 -6.60 -5.69 -20.78
N GLU A 57 -6.89 -4.39 -20.71
CA GLU A 57 -7.19 -3.56 -21.89
C GLU A 57 -6.06 -3.56 -22.92
N ARG A 58 -4.82 -3.85 -22.50
CA ARG A 58 -3.61 -3.92 -23.35
C ARG A 58 -3.18 -5.34 -23.69
N GLY A 59 -4.12 -6.29 -23.53
CA GLY A 59 -3.92 -7.69 -23.90
C GLY A 59 -2.97 -8.46 -22.99
N VAL A 60 -2.69 -7.95 -21.76
CA VAL A 60 -1.90 -8.67 -20.76
C VAL A 60 -2.84 -9.49 -19.89
N SER A 61 -2.58 -10.80 -19.79
CA SER A 61 -3.26 -11.63 -18.80
C SER A 61 -2.81 -11.21 -17.40
N SER A 62 -3.75 -10.73 -16.60
CA SER A 62 -3.47 -10.30 -15.23
C SER A 62 -4.58 -10.71 -14.26
N ARG A 63 -4.24 -10.76 -12.98
CA ARG A 63 -5.20 -10.98 -11.90
C ARG A 63 -4.75 -10.29 -10.62
N LEU A 64 -5.73 -9.76 -9.90
CA LEU A 64 -5.56 -9.22 -8.57
C LEU A 64 -5.90 -10.30 -7.53
N ILE A 65 -5.08 -10.41 -6.50
CA ILE A 65 -5.34 -11.22 -5.32
C ILE A 65 -5.33 -10.32 -4.07
N GLN A 66 -6.17 -10.67 -3.11
CA GLN A 66 -6.24 -9.97 -1.83
C GLN A 66 -5.26 -10.58 -0.84
N ARG A 67 -4.68 -9.71 0.01
CA ARG A 67 -3.91 -10.09 1.18
C ARG A 67 -4.25 -9.17 2.36
N ASP A 68 -4.56 -9.75 3.50
CA ASP A 68 -4.81 -8.97 4.72
C ASP A 68 -3.51 -8.47 5.37
N ASP A 69 -2.46 -9.29 5.32
CA ASP A 69 -1.10 -8.94 5.77
C ASP A 69 -0.35 -8.14 4.71
N THR A 70 -0.44 -6.81 4.79
CA THR A 70 0.26 -5.93 3.84
C THR A 70 1.78 -5.92 4.02
N LEU A 71 2.30 -6.29 5.20
CA LEU A 71 3.74 -6.40 5.43
C LEU A 71 4.36 -7.57 4.67
N GLY A 72 3.57 -8.63 4.42
CA GLY A 72 4.01 -9.82 3.71
C GLY A 72 4.13 -9.66 2.20
N ILE A 73 3.52 -8.66 1.59
CA ILE A 73 3.51 -8.47 0.11
C ILE A 73 4.93 -8.45 -0.47
N ILE A 74 5.86 -7.73 0.16
CA ILE A 74 7.24 -7.67 -0.32
C ILE A 74 7.96 -9.02 -0.24
N HIS A 75 7.64 -9.85 0.75
CA HIS A 75 8.21 -11.18 0.89
C HIS A 75 7.73 -12.10 -0.23
N ASP A 76 6.45 -12.04 -0.60
CA ASP A 76 5.89 -12.82 -1.72
C ASP A 76 6.51 -12.41 -3.05
N ILE A 77 6.70 -11.11 -3.29
CA ILE A 77 7.39 -10.62 -4.49
C ILE A 77 8.87 -11.02 -4.49
N ASN A 78 9.52 -11.03 -3.32
CA ASN A 78 10.94 -11.39 -3.22
C ASN A 78 11.20 -12.90 -3.40
N ASP A 79 10.21 -13.76 -3.12
CA ASP A 79 10.33 -15.20 -3.31
C ASP A 79 10.25 -15.56 -4.81
N PRO A 80 11.35 -16.10 -5.42
CA PRO A 80 11.33 -16.50 -6.82
C PRO A 80 10.28 -17.55 -7.18
N ALA A 81 9.87 -18.39 -6.21
CA ALA A 81 8.89 -19.46 -6.40
C ALA A 81 7.44 -18.96 -6.30
N ASN A 82 7.20 -17.83 -5.64
CA ASN A 82 5.86 -17.25 -5.51
C ASN A 82 5.40 -16.65 -6.85
N PRO A 83 4.15 -16.86 -7.29
CA PRO A 83 3.64 -16.33 -8.55
C PRO A 83 3.39 -14.83 -8.54
N VAL A 84 3.38 -14.16 -7.39
CA VAL A 84 3.18 -12.70 -7.28
C VAL A 84 4.29 -11.95 -7.97
N ASN A 85 3.91 -10.98 -8.81
CA ASN A 85 4.87 -10.19 -9.60
C ASN A 85 4.85 -8.71 -9.26
N VAL A 86 3.72 -8.17 -8.79
CA VAL A 86 3.50 -6.75 -8.53
C VAL A 86 2.76 -6.61 -7.21
N GLY A 87 3.08 -5.58 -6.48
CA GLY A 87 2.39 -5.24 -5.23
C GLY A 87 2.75 -3.85 -4.75
N PHE A 88 2.48 -3.61 -3.49
CA PHE A 88 2.58 -2.30 -2.87
C PHE A 88 3.42 -2.37 -1.59
N LEU A 89 4.12 -1.29 -1.32
CA LEU A 89 4.96 -1.13 -0.14
C LEU A 89 4.70 0.24 0.47
N ALA A 90 4.33 0.26 1.76
CA ALA A 90 4.15 1.47 2.55
C ALA A 90 4.95 1.43 3.86
N GLN A 91 6.03 0.67 3.89
CA GLN A 91 6.87 0.50 5.08
C GLN A 91 8.34 0.71 4.74
N PRO A 92 9.16 1.13 5.71
CA PRO A 92 10.60 1.19 5.55
C PRO A 92 11.18 -0.21 5.35
N VAL A 93 11.99 -0.39 4.30
CA VAL A 93 12.72 -1.62 4.04
C VAL A 93 14.13 -1.33 3.59
N MET A 94 15.07 -2.21 3.93
CA MET A 94 16.41 -2.20 3.39
C MET A 94 16.42 -3.01 2.09
N ALA A 95 16.75 -2.37 0.97
CA ALA A 95 16.70 -2.98 -0.37
C ALA A 95 17.57 -4.25 -0.49
N GLU A 96 18.66 -4.33 0.26
CA GLU A 96 19.55 -5.48 0.33
C GLU A 96 18.87 -6.76 0.85
N ASN A 97 17.84 -6.62 1.69
CA ASN A 97 17.08 -7.75 2.21
C ASN A 97 16.08 -8.31 1.17
N PHE A 98 15.86 -7.58 0.06
CA PHE A 98 14.89 -7.95 -0.96
C PHE A 98 15.51 -7.90 -2.37
N PRO A 99 16.52 -8.77 -2.66
CA PRO A 99 17.31 -8.70 -3.88
C PRO A 99 16.51 -8.92 -5.17
N ASN A 100 15.34 -9.58 -5.10
CA ASN A 100 14.49 -9.86 -6.26
C ASN A 100 13.40 -8.80 -6.50
N VAL A 101 13.34 -7.75 -5.66
CA VAL A 101 12.33 -6.69 -5.75
C VAL A 101 12.93 -5.44 -6.41
N THR A 102 12.13 -4.75 -7.20
CA THR A 102 12.44 -3.43 -7.76
C THR A 102 11.26 -2.48 -7.53
N SER A 103 11.56 -1.19 -7.36
CA SER A 103 10.54 -0.13 -7.30
C SER A 103 10.13 0.27 -8.70
N LEU A 104 8.83 0.48 -8.93
CA LEU A 104 8.27 1.08 -10.14
C LEU A 104 7.91 2.56 -9.96
N GLY A 105 7.92 3.06 -8.73
CA GLY A 105 7.68 4.46 -8.39
C GLY A 105 6.74 4.63 -7.20
N THR A 106 6.87 5.78 -6.55
CA THR A 106 5.96 6.23 -5.49
C THR A 106 4.71 6.83 -6.10
N ILE A 107 3.54 6.44 -5.60
CA ILE A 107 2.23 6.83 -6.16
C ILE A 107 1.37 7.66 -5.22
N ALA A 108 1.65 7.63 -3.94
CA ALA A 108 0.89 8.37 -2.93
C ALA A 108 1.73 8.52 -1.65
N LYS A 109 1.22 9.35 -0.75
CA LYS A 109 1.61 9.37 0.66
C LYS A 109 0.40 9.05 1.49
N GLU A 110 0.54 8.09 2.38
CA GLU A 110 -0.50 7.74 3.35
C GLU A 110 -0.18 8.41 4.68
N PRO A 111 -0.95 9.43 5.08
CA PRO A 111 -0.83 10.02 6.40
C PRO A 111 -1.33 9.05 7.47
N LEU A 112 -0.68 9.07 8.63
CA LEU A 112 -1.24 8.48 9.84
C LEU A 112 -2.28 9.44 10.39
N LEU A 113 -3.56 9.14 10.15
CA LEU A 113 -4.69 9.90 10.63
C LEU A 113 -5.21 9.26 11.92
N VAL A 114 -5.27 10.01 12.99
CA VAL A 114 -5.88 9.58 14.24
C VAL A 114 -7.11 10.43 14.48
N PHE A 115 -8.29 9.80 14.49
CA PHE A 115 -9.54 10.46 14.81
C PHE A 115 -9.96 10.08 16.22
N SER A 116 -10.04 11.07 17.09
CA SER A 116 -10.52 10.92 18.45
C SER A 116 -11.97 11.42 18.58
N ARG A 117 -12.71 10.88 19.55
CA ARG A 117 -14.01 11.40 19.88
C ARG A 117 -13.93 12.86 20.30
N ALA A 118 -14.93 13.66 19.90
CA ALA A 118 -14.97 15.10 20.19
C ALA A 118 -14.91 15.45 21.68
N GLU A 119 -15.31 14.51 22.55
CA GLU A 119 -15.21 14.69 24.01
C GLU A 119 -13.77 14.77 24.54
N LEU A 120 -12.76 14.39 23.71
CA LEU A 120 -11.35 14.56 24.09
C LEU A 120 -10.86 16.01 23.91
N GLY A 121 -11.68 16.89 23.32
CA GLY A 121 -11.39 18.30 23.10
C GLY A 121 -11.42 18.71 21.63
N ASP A 122 -11.36 20.01 21.38
CA ASP A 122 -11.42 20.58 20.03
C ASP A 122 -10.11 20.41 19.23
N SER A 123 -8.99 20.27 19.92
CA SER A 123 -7.66 20.10 19.32
C SER A 123 -6.87 18.98 20.02
N PRO A 124 -7.34 17.73 19.93
CA PRO A 124 -6.71 16.62 20.63
C PRO A 124 -5.32 16.32 20.06
N THR A 125 -4.44 15.83 20.93
CA THR A 125 -3.11 15.35 20.58
C THR A 125 -2.95 13.88 20.94
N MET A 126 -1.87 13.25 20.46
CA MET A 126 -1.56 11.86 20.84
C MET A 126 -1.44 11.67 22.35
N TYR A 127 -1.07 12.70 23.12
CA TYR A 127 -0.96 12.62 24.57
C TYR A 127 -2.31 12.48 25.29
N ASP A 128 -3.40 12.92 24.66
CA ASP A 128 -4.77 12.83 25.21
C ASP A 128 -5.34 11.39 25.12
N LEU A 129 -4.63 10.50 24.44
CA LEU A 129 -4.98 9.07 24.33
C LEU A 129 -4.56 8.25 25.55
N ARG A 130 -3.88 8.83 26.56
CA ARG A 130 -3.55 8.13 27.81
C ARG A 130 -4.82 7.66 28.51
N GLY A 131 -4.86 6.36 28.84
CA GLY A 131 -6.01 5.71 29.46
C GLY A 131 -7.21 5.51 28.53
N LYS A 132 -7.04 5.68 27.21
CA LYS A 132 -8.09 5.57 26.20
C LYS A 132 -7.95 4.29 25.38
N ARG A 133 -9.06 3.89 24.76
CA ARG A 133 -9.13 2.76 23.81
C ARG A 133 -8.89 3.28 22.41
N LEU A 134 -7.83 2.79 21.77
CA LEU A 134 -7.43 3.17 20.42
C LEU A 134 -7.56 1.97 19.47
N GLU A 135 -8.39 2.09 18.44
CA GLU A 135 -8.46 1.15 17.33
C GLU A 135 -7.23 1.34 16.42
N VAL A 136 -6.46 0.29 16.20
CA VAL A 136 -5.16 0.36 15.50
C VAL A 136 -5.07 -0.55 14.28
N GLY A 137 -6.17 -1.22 13.92
CA GLY A 137 -6.16 -2.21 12.84
C GLY A 137 -5.53 -3.54 13.26
N LYS A 138 -5.33 -4.42 12.27
CA LYS A 138 -4.74 -5.75 12.50
C LYS A 138 -3.25 -5.65 12.78
N ALA A 139 -2.72 -6.52 13.64
CA ALA A 139 -1.32 -6.52 14.10
C ALA A 139 -0.28 -6.68 12.97
N ASP A 140 -0.66 -7.25 11.83
CA ASP A 140 0.15 -7.50 10.64
C ASP A 140 0.00 -6.41 9.58
N SER A 141 -0.50 -5.22 9.95
CA SER A 141 -0.61 -4.07 9.06
C SER A 141 0.49 -3.02 9.31
N THR A 142 0.85 -2.28 8.24
CA THR A 142 1.75 -1.13 8.34
C THR A 142 1.21 -0.07 9.31
N GLY A 143 -0.10 0.19 9.27
CA GLY A 143 -0.76 1.15 10.17
C GLY A 143 -0.56 0.80 11.64
N TYR A 144 -0.78 -0.48 12.01
CA TYR A 144 -0.52 -0.96 13.36
C TYR A 144 0.93 -0.70 13.79
N SER A 145 1.90 -1.12 12.97
CA SER A 145 3.33 -0.97 13.29
C SER A 145 3.72 0.49 13.47
N LEU A 146 3.19 1.38 12.63
CA LEU A 146 3.46 2.81 12.69
C LEU A 146 2.87 3.45 13.96
N VAL A 147 1.64 3.09 14.32
CA VAL A 147 0.98 3.57 15.56
C VAL A 147 1.77 3.12 16.78
N ILE A 148 2.14 1.84 16.87
CA ILE A 148 2.93 1.32 18.00
C ILE A 148 4.25 2.08 18.13
N GLY A 149 4.97 2.28 17.01
CA GLY A 149 6.20 3.07 16.99
C GLY A 149 5.97 4.50 17.49
N ALA A 150 4.92 5.16 17.03
CA ALA A 150 4.57 6.52 17.47
C ALA A 150 4.28 6.58 18.98
N LEU A 151 3.45 5.66 19.50
CA LEU A 151 3.14 5.58 20.93
C LEU A 151 4.39 5.35 21.78
N GLN A 152 5.33 4.52 21.30
CA GLN A 152 6.61 4.27 21.98
C GLN A 152 7.48 5.53 22.01
N VAL A 153 7.59 6.25 20.89
CA VAL A 153 8.35 7.52 20.82
C VAL A 153 7.75 8.56 21.76
N TYR A 154 6.42 8.63 21.86
CA TYR A 154 5.73 9.51 22.82
C TYR A 154 5.79 9.00 24.28
N GLY A 155 6.26 7.77 24.52
CA GLY A 155 6.33 7.17 25.86
C GLY A 155 4.98 6.90 26.50
N ILE A 156 3.94 6.62 25.71
CA ILE A 156 2.56 6.33 26.16
C ILE A 156 2.06 4.95 25.72
N ASP A 157 2.88 4.13 25.11
CA ASP A 157 2.53 2.81 24.59
C ASP A 157 1.88 1.88 25.62
N LYS A 158 2.32 1.98 26.90
CA LYS A 158 1.77 1.19 28.01
C LYS A 158 0.53 1.82 28.67
N GLN A 159 0.13 3.00 28.22
CA GLN A 159 -0.97 3.77 28.79
C GLN A 159 -2.19 3.84 27.89
N VAL A 160 -2.12 3.27 26.68
CA VAL A 160 -3.20 3.23 25.68
C VAL A 160 -3.67 1.79 25.55
N ASP A 161 -4.98 1.59 25.59
CA ASP A 161 -5.63 0.28 25.40
C ASP A 161 -5.86 0.04 23.91
N LEU A 162 -5.11 -0.86 23.29
CA LEU A 162 -5.10 -1.09 21.85
C LEU A 162 -6.14 -2.12 21.44
N GLN A 163 -6.99 -1.75 20.48
CA GLN A 163 -8.03 -2.60 19.92
C GLN A 163 -7.66 -2.97 18.47
N GLN A 164 -7.60 -4.28 18.16
CA GLN A 164 -7.13 -4.80 16.86
C GLN A 164 -8.31 -5.27 15.99
N ASN A 165 -9.17 -4.35 15.62
CA ASN A 165 -10.32 -4.63 14.77
C ASN A 165 -10.03 -4.27 13.30
N SER A 166 -10.94 -4.66 12.38
CA SER A 166 -10.91 -4.15 11.01
C SER A 166 -11.16 -2.65 11.00
N LEU A 167 -10.75 -1.95 9.92
CA LEU A 167 -10.99 -0.51 9.78
C LEU A 167 -12.47 -0.14 9.96
N ALA A 168 -13.37 -0.87 9.28
CA ALA A 168 -14.80 -0.62 9.36
C ALA A 168 -15.33 -0.79 10.79
N THR A 169 -14.94 -1.86 11.47
CA THR A 169 -15.32 -2.11 12.88
C THR A 169 -14.74 -1.04 13.80
N GLY A 170 -13.48 -0.62 13.60
CA GLY A 170 -12.83 0.42 14.40
C GLY A 170 -13.55 1.76 14.27
N ILE A 171 -13.90 2.17 13.05
CA ILE A 171 -14.71 3.38 12.81
C ILE A 171 -16.06 3.28 13.52
N GLU A 172 -16.76 2.16 13.35
CA GLU A 172 -18.05 1.94 14.02
C GLU A 172 -17.92 2.01 15.55
N ASN A 173 -16.88 1.41 16.12
CA ASN A 173 -16.65 1.43 17.57
C ASN A 173 -16.43 2.85 18.10
N VAL A 174 -15.70 3.70 17.40
CA VAL A 174 -15.49 5.09 17.80
C VAL A 174 -16.79 5.87 17.70
N LEU A 175 -17.54 5.76 16.62
CA LEU A 175 -18.81 6.47 16.44
C LEU A 175 -19.87 6.06 17.47
N ASN A 176 -19.84 4.80 17.91
CA ASN A 176 -20.76 4.27 18.92
C ASN A 176 -20.24 4.39 20.37
N GLY A 177 -19.06 5.02 20.59
CA GLY A 177 -18.47 5.21 21.91
C GLY A 177 -17.90 3.95 22.57
N ARG A 178 -17.71 2.86 21.81
CA ARG A 178 -17.06 1.64 22.31
C ARG A 178 -15.54 1.80 22.37
N SER A 179 -14.97 2.65 21.51
CA SER A 179 -13.58 3.07 21.53
C SER A 179 -13.49 4.59 21.52
N ASP A 180 -12.35 5.13 21.93
CA ASP A 180 -12.16 6.57 22.14
C ASP A 180 -11.49 7.24 20.94
N ALA A 181 -10.74 6.45 20.13
CA ALA A 181 -10.08 6.90 18.92
C ALA A 181 -9.87 5.76 17.94
N VAL A 182 -9.62 6.10 16.65
CA VAL A 182 -9.19 5.19 15.60
C VAL A 182 -8.01 5.77 14.83
N ALA A 183 -6.99 4.94 14.60
CA ALA A 183 -5.85 5.28 13.77
C ALA A 183 -6.03 4.65 12.37
N ILE A 184 -5.81 5.45 11.33
CA ILE A 184 -6.03 5.09 9.94
C ILE A 184 -4.79 5.48 9.13
N LEU A 185 -4.27 4.56 8.36
CA LEU A 185 -3.19 4.81 7.39
C LEU A 185 -3.78 4.68 5.98
N LEU A 186 -4.29 5.77 5.45
CA LEU A 186 -4.91 5.87 4.13
C LEU A 186 -4.75 7.28 3.54
N PRO A 187 -4.77 7.44 2.20
CA PRO A 187 -4.88 8.75 1.58
C PRO A 187 -6.12 9.52 2.05
N ILE A 188 -6.00 10.84 2.16
CA ILE A 188 -7.05 11.72 2.70
C ILE A 188 -8.33 11.79 1.86
N ASN A 189 -8.25 11.42 0.58
CA ASN A 189 -9.36 11.46 -0.37
C ASN A 189 -10.18 10.15 -0.45
N ILE A 190 -9.88 9.18 0.39
CA ILE A 190 -10.68 7.94 0.49
C ILE A 190 -12.01 8.25 1.17
N THR A 191 -13.11 7.78 0.59
CA THR A 191 -14.48 8.08 1.06
C THR A 191 -14.65 7.84 2.55
N ALA A 192 -14.18 6.69 3.08
CA ALA A 192 -14.30 6.38 4.51
C ALA A 192 -13.57 7.40 5.41
N VAL A 193 -12.46 7.98 4.94
CA VAL A 193 -11.72 9.03 5.66
C VAL A 193 -12.48 10.35 5.61
N VAL A 194 -12.98 10.73 4.44
CA VAL A 194 -13.76 11.98 4.27
C VAL A 194 -15.05 11.94 5.08
N ASP A 195 -15.79 10.83 5.03
CA ASP A 195 -17.04 10.65 5.78
C ASP A 195 -16.79 10.70 7.30
N LEU A 196 -15.70 10.07 7.76
CA LEU A 196 -15.32 10.12 9.17
C LEU A 196 -14.92 11.53 9.58
N ALA A 197 -14.12 12.23 8.79
CA ALA A 197 -13.69 13.60 9.06
C ALA A 197 -14.86 14.59 9.09
N ALA A 198 -15.91 14.35 8.30
CA ALA A 198 -17.15 15.14 8.30
C ALA A 198 -18.08 14.86 9.50
N ASN A 199 -17.82 13.79 10.26
CA ASN A 199 -18.67 13.43 11.38
C ASN A 199 -18.37 14.32 12.62
N PRO A 200 -19.36 15.05 13.16
CA PRO A 200 -19.14 15.96 14.30
C PRO A 200 -18.76 15.25 15.60
N ALA A 201 -18.94 13.92 15.69
CA ALA A 201 -18.56 13.14 16.85
C ALA A 201 -17.05 12.91 17.00
N VAL A 202 -16.26 13.27 15.99
CA VAL A 202 -14.81 13.05 16.02
C VAL A 202 -14.02 14.31 15.66
N ARG A 203 -12.75 14.32 16.03
CA ARG A 203 -11.76 15.35 15.67
C ARG A 203 -10.48 14.68 15.21
N LEU A 204 -9.81 15.29 14.25
CA LEU A 204 -8.46 14.85 13.84
C LEU A 204 -7.47 15.20 14.97
N THR A 205 -6.72 14.20 15.40
CA THR A 205 -5.76 14.28 16.50
C THR A 205 -4.38 14.63 15.96
N ALA A 206 -3.76 15.65 16.52
CA ALA A 206 -2.40 16.04 16.12
C ALA A 206 -1.36 15.08 16.69
N LEU A 207 -0.30 14.86 15.89
CA LEU A 207 0.93 14.21 16.29
C LEU A 207 2.01 15.31 16.48
N PRO A 208 2.12 15.88 17.68
CA PRO A 208 3.05 16.99 17.92
C PRO A 208 4.49 16.55 17.71
N ASP A 209 5.36 17.48 17.36
CA ASP A 209 6.77 17.21 17.04
C ASP A 209 6.95 16.19 15.90
N SER A 210 6.05 16.20 14.91
CA SER A 210 5.98 15.26 13.79
C SER A 210 7.32 15.06 13.07
N ARG A 211 8.16 16.11 13.00
CA ARG A 211 9.52 16.02 12.43
C ARG A 211 10.44 15.12 13.25
N SER A 212 10.43 15.27 14.57
CA SER A 212 11.24 14.44 15.48
C SER A 212 10.73 13.01 15.50
N LEU A 213 9.40 12.85 15.50
CA LEU A 213 8.73 11.56 15.41
C LEU A 213 9.16 10.81 14.14
N ALA A 214 9.02 11.45 12.97
CA ALA A 214 9.41 10.88 11.68
C ALA A 214 10.88 10.46 11.65
N GLY A 215 11.78 11.35 12.11
CA GLY A 215 13.22 11.06 12.18
C GLY A 215 13.57 9.85 13.08
N THR A 216 12.79 9.63 14.15
CA THR A 216 13.01 8.51 15.06
C THR A 216 12.46 7.20 14.50
N LEU A 217 11.31 7.25 13.81
CA LEU A 217 10.65 6.07 13.26
C LEU A 217 11.34 5.52 12.01
N GLY A 218 11.98 6.38 11.20
CA GLY A 218 12.79 5.93 10.06
C GLY A 218 12.79 6.91 8.88
N TYR A 219 13.81 6.83 8.07
CA TYR A 219 14.15 7.78 6.98
C TYR A 219 13.12 7.85 5.83
N THR A 220 12.21 6.88 5.73
CA THR A 220 11.14 6.92 4.71
C THR A 220 9.84 7.53 5.23
N ILE A 221 9.78 7.84 6.53
CA ILE A 221 8.63 8.49 7.15
C ILE A 221 8.83 9.99 7.09
N GLU A 222 7.82 10.71 6.62
CA GLU A 222 7.88 12.15 6.42
C GLU A 222 6.95 12.88 7.38
N PRO A 223 7.39 13.99 8.01
CA PRO A 223 6.49 14.89 8.71
C PRO A 223 5.63 15.62 7.67
N ILE A 224 4.33 15.67 7.89
CA ILE A 224 3.41 16.42 7.04
C ILE A 224 2.41 17.22 7.88
N THR A 225 1.79 18.20 7.25
CA THR A 225 0.67 18.94 7.81
C THR A 225 -0.56 18.66 6.95
N ILE A 226 -1.65 18.24 7.57
CA ILE A 226 -2.97 18.21 6.95
C ILE A 226 -3.55 19.61 7.06
N PRO A 227 -3.66 20.36 5.94
CA PRO A 227 -4.09 21.75 6.02
C PRO A 227 -5.59 21.85 6.35
N ARG A 228 -5.98 22.98 6.91
CA ARG A 228 -7.40 23.33 7.07
C ARG A 228 -8.15 23.14 5.75
N GLY A 229 -9.29 22.47 5.81
CA GLY A 229 -10.13 22.23 4.63
C GLY A 229 -9.67 21.06 3.74
N ALA A 230 -8.65 20.28 4.13
CA ALA A 230 -8.10 19.20 3.33
C ALA A 230 -9.11 18.08 3.03
N PHE A 231 -10.06 17.81 3.91
CA PHE A 231 -11.11 16.82 3.71
C PHE A 231 -12.31 17.42 2.96
N THR A 232 -12.76 18.60 3.40
CA THR A 232 -13.83 19.35 2.74
C THR A 232 -13.56 20.85 2.82
N VAL A 233 -13.40 21.50 1.68
CA VAL A 233 -13.12 22.93 1.60
C VAL A 233 -14.34 23.75 2.06
N ALA A 234 -15.55 23.28 1.70
CA ALA A 234 -16.80 23.97 2.02
C ALA A 234 -17.04 24.10 3.52
N ASP A 235 -16.72 23.03 4.28
CA ASP A 235 -16.93 22.97 5.72
C ASP A 235 -15.65 23.36 6.49
N GLY A 236 -14.53 23.54 5.76
CA GLY A 236 -13.23 23.89 6.34
C GLY A 236 -12.65 22.80 7.24
N LEU A 237 -12.87 21.51 6.92
CA LEU A 237 -12.39 20.38 7.74
C LEU A 237 -11.06 19.82 7.26
N PRO A 238 -10.07 19.60 8.16
CA PRO A 238 -10.09 19.97 9.58
C PRO A 238 -10.18 21.49 9.74
N GLU A 239 -10.66 21.96 10.87
CA GLU A 239 -10.88 23.40 11.15
C GLU A 239 -9.57 24.20 11.29
N SER A 240 -8.46 23.53 11.53
CA SER A 240 -7.09 24.07 11.58
C SER A 240 -6.10 23.09 10.95
N ASP A 241 -4.89 23.57 10.70
CA ASP A 241 -3.78 22.72 10.27
C ASP A 241 -3.44 21.70 11.36
N VAL A 242 -3.25 20.43 10.97
CA VAL A 242 -2.95 19.33 11.90
C VAL A 242 -1.65 18.65 11.49
N GLU A 243 -0.68 18.64 12.39
CA GLU A 243 0.58 17.92 12.20
C GLU A 243 0.40 16.41 12.30
N THR A 244 1.01 15.67 11.39
CA THR A 244 1.10 14.22 11.40
C THR A 244 2.34 13.73 10.66
N ILE A 245 2.46 12.43 10.50
CA ILE A 245 3.49 11.78 9.69
C ILE A 245 2.84 11.01 8.54
N ALA A 246 3.60 10.77 7.47
CA ALA A 246 3.13 9.98 6.34
C ALA A 246 4.19 8.99 5.88
N VAL A 247 3.74 7.90 5.25
CA VAL A 247 4.58 6.93 4.58
C VAL A 247 4.34 6.99 3.06
N PRO A 248 5.40 6.91 2.23
CA PRO A 248 5.24 6.81 0.79
C PRO A 248 4.69 5.43 0.42
N VAL A 249 3.71 5.40 -0.47
CA VAL A 249 3.24 4.18 -1.11
C VAL A 249 3.98 3.99 -2.41
N THR A 250 4.71 2.89 -2.51
CA THR A 250 5.51 2.54 -3.67
C THR A 250 4.94 1.29 -4.32
N VAL A 251 4.75 1.34 -5.64
CA VAL A 251 4.48 0.12 -6.43
C VAL A 251 5.80 -0.61 -6.62
N ILE A 252 5.82 -1.87 -6.22
CA ILE A 252 6.98 -2.75 -6.32
C ILE A 252 6.70 -3.91 -7.26
N ALA A 253 7.75 -4.42 -7.88
CA ALA A 253 7.64 -5.55 -8.80
C ALA A 253 8.80 -6.53 -8.62
N LYS A 254 8.55 -7.79 -9.00
CA LYS A 254 9.60 -8.79 -9.12
C LYS A 254 10.54 -8.41 -10.24
N LYS A 255 11.86 -8.41 -10.02
CA LYS A 255 12.87 -8.10 -11.06
C LYS A 255 12.77 -8.95 -12.32
N SER A 256 12.22 -10.17 -12.21
CA SER A 256 11.99 -11.06 -13.36
C SER A 256 10.70 -10.75 -14.14
N LEU A 257 9.93 -9.74 -13.75
CA LEU A 257 8.77 -9.30 -14.54
C LEU A 257 9.23 -8.79 -15.91
N ALA A 258 8.56 -9.23 -16.97
CA ALA A 258 8.93 -8.85 -18.34
C ALA A 258 8.90 -7.33 -18.54
N ASP A 259 9.93 -6.76 -19.18
CA ASP A 259 10.09 -5.32 -19.39
C ASP A 259 8.85 -4.67 -20.04
N GLY A 260 8.21 -5.36 -21.00
CA GLY A 260 6.99 -4.86 -21.63
C GLY A 260 5.81 -4.69 -20.64
N ASN A 261 5.73 -5.48 -19.57
CA ASN A 261 4.73 -5.34 -18.53
C ASN A 261 5.13 -4.23 -17.55
N VAL A 262 6.42 -4.15 -17.22
CA VAL A 262 6.98 -3.04 -16.41
C VAL A 262 6.66 -1.69 -17.07
N MET A 263 6.91 -1.56 -18.37
CA MET A 263 6.62 -0.32 -19.12
C MET A 263 5.15 0.05 -19.13
N LYS A 264 4.24 -0.93 -19.28
CA LYS A 264 2.78 -0.68 -19.24
C LYS A 264 2.33 -0.21 -17.86
N ILE A 265 2.87 -0.82 -16.80
CA ILE A 265 2.56 -0.39 -15.42
C ILE A 265 3.12 1.02 -15.18
N ALA A 266 4.37 1.28 -15.55
CA ALA A 266 4.98 2.60 -15.41
C ALA A 266 4.21 3.69 -16.18
N GLU A 267 3.70 3.38 -17.38
CA GLU A 267 2.82 4.28 -18.13
C GLU A 267 1.52 4.57 -17.36
N PHE A 268 0.89 3.53 -16.80
CA PHE A 268 -0.29 3.72 -15.94
C PHE A 268 0.01 4.64 -14.76
N LEU A 269 1.09 4.35 -14.01
CA LEU A 269 1.47 5.14 -12.84
C LEU A 269 1.72 6.61 -13.21
N LYS A 270 2.45 6.83 -14.32
CA LYS A 270 2.72 8.19 -14.81
C LYS A 270 1.43 8.92 -15.17
N ARG A 271 0.48 8.27 -15.84
CA ARG A 271 -0.78 8.93 -16.24
C ARG A 271 -1.69 9.22 -15.05
N THR A 272 -1.71 8.34 -14.07
CA THR A 272 -2.66 8.41 -12.95
C THR A 272 -2.14 9.24 -11.78
N PHE A 273 -0.84 9.20 -11.51
CA PHE A 273 -0.25 9.77 -10.28
C PHE A 273 0.78 10.88 -10.51
N SER A 274 1.16 11.24 -11.76
CA SER A 274 2.21 12.26 -12.00
C SER A 274 1.81 13.70 -11.70
N GLN A 275 0.60 13.94 -11.22
CA GLN A 275 0.09 15.27 -10.86
C GLN A 275 -0.16 15.43 -9.35
N GLN A 276 0.34 14.50 -8.54
CA GLN A 276 0.20 14.56 -7.08
C GLN A 276 1.48 15.03 -6.39
#